data_3763e21b774baa5e55042b6fe9830c23
#
_entry.id   3763e21b774baa5e55042b6fe9830c23
#
_cell.length_a   1.000
_cell.length_b   1.000
_cell.length_c   1.000
_cell.angle_alpha   90.00
_cell.angle_beta   90.00
_cell.angle_gamma   90.00
#
_symmetry.space_group_name_H-M   'P 1'
#
loop_
_entity.id
_entity.type
_entity.pdbx_description
1 polymer ?
#
loop_
_entity_poly.entity_id
_entity_poly.type
_entity_poly.pdbx_seq_one_letter_code
_entity_poly.pdbx_strand_id
1 'polypeptide(L)'
;PDQSSAASDVYKRQGMFTANSMNCLTEALGLSLPGNGSLLATHSDRRELFLEAGRTIVSIAKRYYEQDDESVLPRSIANFKAFENAMTLDIAMGGSTNTILHLLAAVQEGMIDFDLNDIDRLSRKIPQLCKVAPSTPNYHMEDVHRAGGVMGILGELNRAGLIHGELPTVHSTSMNAALAKWDVMVTRETEVIDFYKAGPAGIPTQTAFSQSTRWQSVDADRDNGCIRNFENAY
;
A
#
# COMPACT_ATOMS: atom_id res chain seq x y z
N PRO A 1 19.56 -17.49 -23.35
CA PRO A 1 19.52 -17.74 -21.90
C PRO A 1 19.16 -16.49 -21.11
N ASP A 2 19.53 -15.31 -21.61
CA ASP A 2 19.42 -14.07 -20.82
C ASP A 2 18.04 -13.40 -20.83
N GLN A 3 17.20 -13.70 -21.82
CA GLN A 3 15.83 -13.17 -21.87
C GLN A 3 14.93 -13.73 -20.76
N SER A 4 15.18 -14.95 -20.30
CA SER A 4 14.41 -15.56 -19.22
C SER A 4 14.75 -14.97 -17.85
N SER A 5 15.97 -14.48 -17.64
CA SER A 5 16.40 -13.88 -16.37
C SER A 5 15.83 -12.47 -16.21
N ALA A 6 15.86 -11.64 -17.26
CA ALA A 6 15.29 -10.31 -17.23
C ALA A 6 13.77 -10.32 -17.04
N ALA A 7 13.05 -11.18 -17.76
CA ALA A 7 11.61 -11.34 -17.60
C ALA A 7 11.26 -11.88 -16.18
N SER A 8 12.06 -12.82 -15.65
CA SER A 8 11.91 -13.31 -14.28
C SER A 8 12.18 -12.23 -13.23
N ASP A 9 13.13 -11.33 -13.49
CA ASP A 9 13.45 -10.24 -12.58
C ASP A 9 12.34 -9.17 -12.54
N VAL A 10 11.81 -8.77 -13.70
CA VAL A 10 10.67 -7.85 -13.77
C VAL A 10 9.45 -8.47 -13.08
N TYR A 11 9.14 -9.71 -13.39
CA TYR A 11 8.03 -10.45 -12.80
C TYR A 11 8.13 -10.53 -11.28
N LYS A 12 9.32 -10.85 -10.73
CA LYS A 12 9.54 -10.96 -9.29
C LYS A 12 9.53 -9.61 -8.55
N ARG A 13 9.96 -8.54 -9.22
CA ARG A 13 10.08 -7.20 -8.59
C ARG A 13 8.82 -6.36 -8.68
N GLN A 14 7.92 -6.68 -9.62
CA GLN A 14 6.66 -5.95 -9.83
C GLN A 14 5.43 -6.81 -9.53
N GLY A 15 5.61 -8.02 -9.00
CA GLY A 15 4.53 -8.90 -8.60
C GLY A 15 4.22 -8.84 -7.11
N MET A 16 3.06 -9.36 -6.75
CA MET A 16 2.59 -9.46 -5.37
C MET A 16 3.18 -10.71 -4.70
N PHE A 17 4.48 -10.68 -4.46
CA PHE A 17 5.21 -11.70 -3.70
C PHE A 17 5.39 -11.25 -2.25
N THR A 18 5.98 -12.09 -1.40
CA THR A 18 6.05 -11.90 0.05
C THR A 18 6.61 -10.54 0.47
N ALA A 19 7.76 -10.14 -0.07
CA ALA A 19 8.40 -8.88 0.31
C ALA A 19 7.54 -7.67 -0.04
N ASN A 20 6.94 -7.67 -1.23
CA ASN A 20 6.08 -6.58 -1.66
C ASN A 20 4.77 -6.56 -0.87
N SER A 21 4.16 -7.72 -0.65
CA SER A 21 2.96 -7.84 0.19
C SER A 21 3.20 -7.27 1.59
N MET A 22 4.31 -7.65 2.24
CA MET A 22 4.66 -7.10 3.57
C MET A 22 4.86 -5.58 3.54
N ASN A 23 5.47 -5.02 2.49
CA ASN A 23 5.58 -3.57 2.34
C ASN A 23 4.21 -2.88 2.23
N CYS A 24 3.25 -3.50 1.54
CA CYS A 24 1.88 -3.00 1.48
C CYS A 24 1.18 -3.09 2.85
N LEU A 25 1.36 -4.19 3.57
CA LEU A 25 0.73 -4.40 4.87
C LEU A 25 1.21 -3.41 5.93
N THR A 26 2.46 -2.94 5.87
CA THR A 26 2.94 -1.91 6.80
C THR A 26 2.21 -0.56 6.63
N GLU A 27 1.70 -0.25 5.44
CA GLU A 27 0.82 0.93 5.23
C GLU A 27 -0.52 0.74 5.94
N ALA A 28 -1.15 -0.43 5.80
CA ALA A 28 -2.44 -0.73 6.45
C ALA A 28 -2.33 -0.84 7.97
N LEU A 29 -1.18 -1.31 8.49
CA LEU A 29 -0.85 -1.27 9.91
C LEU A 29 -0.66 0.16 10.46
N GLY A 30 -0.53 1.16 9.59
CA GLY A 30 -0.24 2.52 9.97
C GLY A 30 1.24 2.79 10.30
N LEU A 31 2.15 1.87 10.01
CA LEU A 31 3.57 1.92 10.37
C LEU A 31 4.49 2.42 9.26
N SER A 32 3.99 2.73 8.08
CA SER A 32 4.77 3.28 6.99
C SER A 32 4.06 4.41 6.24
N LEU A 33 4.81 5.12 5.41
CA LEU A 33 4.28 6.20 4.59
C LEU A 33 3.49 5.67 3.39
N PRO A 34 2.48 6.40 2.88
CA PRO A 34 1.79 6.08 1.64
C PRO A 34 2.77 5.89 0.48
N GLY A 35 2.57 4.84 -0.31
CA GLY A 35 3.43 4.49 -1.42
C GLY A 35 4.60 3.57 -1.06
N ASN A 36 4.79 3.22 0.21
CA ASN A 36 5.87 2.31 0.60
C ASN A 36 5.79 0.97 -0.14
N GLY A 37 4.60 0.40 -0.29
CA GLY A 37 4.37 -0.87 -0.97
C GLY A 37 4.21 -0.77 -2.48
N SER A 38 3.81 0.39 -3.01
CA SER A 38 3.45 0.52 -4.42
C SER A 38 4.48 1.28 -5.28
N LEU A 39 5.26 2.20 -4.69
CA LEU A 39 6.27 2.96 -5.41
C LEU A 39 7.50 2.08 -5.67
N LEU A 40 7.77 1.75 -6.93
CA LEU A 40 8.88 0.87 -7.29
C LEU A 40 10.25 1.49 -6.98
N ALA A 41 11.26 0.65 -6.74
CA ALA A 41 12.63 1.08 -6.50
C ALA A 41 13.24 1.87 -7.67
N THR A 42 12.72 1.67 -8.87
CA THR A 42 13.14 2.35 -10.10
C THR A 42 12.43 3.69 -10.34
N HIS A 43 11.40 4.02 -9.56
CA HIS A 43 10.71 5.30 -9.66
C HIS A 43 11.58 6.45 -9.16
N SER A 44 11.51 7.60 -9.85
CA SER A 44 12.27 8.81 -9.50
C SER A 44 12.00 9.30 -8.08
N ASP A 45 10.77 9.14 -7.61
CA ASP A 45 10.30 9.66 -6.33
C ASP A 45 10.64 8.76 -5.12
N ARG A 46 11.19 7.55 -5.35
CA ARG A 46 11.53 6.62 -4.26
C ARG A 46 12.53 7.19 -3.26
N ARG A 47 13.47 7.98 -3.74
CA ARG A 47 14.46 8.66 -2.89
C ARG A 47 13.80 9.66 -1.95
N GLU A 48 12.88 10.47 -2.45
CA GLU A 48 12.17 11.46 -1.63
C GLU A 48 11.29 10.80 -0.57
N LEU A 49 10.66 9.66 -0.89
CA LEU A 49 9.92 8.87 0.09
C LEU A 49 10.82 8.41 1.25
N PHE A 50 12.05 7.96 0.97
CA PHE A 50 12.99 7.59 2.02
C PHE A 50 13.45 8.78 2.86
N LEU A 51 13.66 9.94 2.26
CA LEU A 51 14.00 11.16 2.99
C LEU A 51 12.86 11.61 3.92
N GLU A 52 11.62 11.50 3.44
CA GLU A 52 10.44 11.80 4.26
C GLU A 52 10.26 10.79 5.40
N ALA A 53 10.51 9.49 5.17
CA ALA A 53 10.52 8.50 6.23
C ALA A 53 11.57 8.83 7.32
N GLY A 54 12.77 9.30 6.90
CA GLY A 54 13.79 9.76 7.82
C GLY A 54 13.36 10.98 8.65
N ARG A 55 12.68 11.97 8.07
CA ARG A 55 12.14 13.12 8.80
C ARG A 55 11.04 12.69 9.78
N THR A 56 10.16 11.82 9.33
CA THR A 56 9.05 11.30 10.13
C THR A 56 9.54 10.55 11.36
N ILE A 57 10.52 9.64 11.23
CA ILE A 57 11.03 8.90 12.40
C ILE A 57 11.71 9.81 13.41
N VAL A 58 12.43 10.85 12.97
CA VAL A 58 13.03 11.84 13.89
C VAL A 58 11.94 12.61 14.63
N SER A 59 10.86 13.01 13.95
CA SER A 59 9.73 13.69 14.57
C SER A 59 9.03 12.81 15.61
N ILE A 60 8.81 11.54 15.29
CA ILE A 60 8.21 10.53 16.18
C ILE A 60 9.09 10.33 17.42
N ALA A 61 10.40 10.16 17.22
CA ALA A 61 11.35 10.00 18.33
C ALA A 61 11.34 11.21 19.28
N LYS A 62 11.28 12.44 18.74
CA LYS A 62 11.17 13.65 19.58
C LYS A 62 9.88 13.68 20.37
N ARG A 63 8.74 13.31 19.78
CA ARG A 63 7.47 13.25 20.51
C ARG A 63 7.57 12.28 21.69
N TYR A 64 8.12 11.11 21.48
CA TYR A 64 8.30 10.13 22.54
C TYR A 64 9.27 10.61 23.63
N TYR A 65 10.51 11.01 23.28
CA TYR A 65 11.55 11.33 24.25
C TYR A 65 11.42 12.72 24.90
N GLU A 66 10.83 13.70 24.22
CA GLU A 66 10.74 15.08 24.70
C GLU A 66 9.36 15.42 25.27
N GLN A 67 8.30 14.65 24.91
CA GLN A 67 6.91 14.92 25.27
C GLN A 67 6.21 13.76 25.98
N ASP A 68 6.93 12.66 26.23
CA ASP A 68 6.39 11.41 26.82
C ASP A 68 5.15 10.88 26.07
N ASP A 69 5.11 11.07 24.73
CA ASP A 69 3.98 10.68 23.90
C ASP A 69 4.09 9.21 23.47
N GLU A 70 3.49 8.32 24.24
CA GLU A 70 3.46 6.88 23.95
C GLU A 70 2.53 6.52 22.78
N SER A 71 1.67 7.43 22.33
CA SER A 71 0.76 7.16 21.19
C SER A 71 1.49 6.90 19.88
N VAL A 72 2.73 7.33 19.77
CA VAL A 72 3.59 7.17 18.58
C VAL A 72 4.33 5.84 18.54
N LEU A 73 4.29 5.06 19.61
CA LEU A 73 4.98 3.77 19.66
C LEU A 73 4.35 2.76 18.70
N PRO A 74 5.14 1.88 18.08
CA PRO A 74 4.62 0.87 17.16
C PRO A 74 3.50 0.02 17.77
N ARG A 75 3.57 -0.33 19.05
CA ARG A 75 2.53 -1.10 19.74
C ARG A 75 1.23 -0.32 19.97
N SER A 76 1.31 1.01 20.08
CA SER A 76 0.13 1.86 20.22
C SER A 76 -0.61 2.00 18.90
N ILE A 77 0.12 2.02 17.78
CA ILE A 77 -0.42 2.14 16.42
C ILE A 77 -0.90 0.78 15.92
N ALA A 78 -0.03 -0.23 15.91
CA ALA A 78 -0.32 -1.57 15.40
C ALA A 78 -1.02 -2.43 16.46
N ASN A 79 -2.24 -2.06 16.82
CA ASN A 79 -3.10 -2.81 17.72
C ASN A 79 -3.91 -3.89 16.97
N PHE A 80 -4.78 -4.65 17.67
CA PHE A 80 -5.61 -5.71 17.10
C PHE A 80 -6.35 -5.26 15.82
N LYS A 81 -7.03 -4.12 15.86
CA LYS A 81 -7.77 -3.57 14.71
C LYS A 81 -6.86 -3.21 13.53
N ALA A 82 -5.64 -2.76 13.80
CA ALA A 82 -4.66 -2.49 12.74
C ALA A 82 -4.22 -3.79 12.04
N PHE A 83 -4.10 -4.90 12.77
CA PHE A 83 -3.87 -6.22 12.18
C PHE A 83 -5.08 -6.71 11.38
N GLU A 84 -6.31 -6.42 11.81
CA GLU A 84 -7.50 -6.66 10.96
C GLU A 84 -7.44 -5.85 9.67
N ASN A 85 -7.06 -4.57 9.70
CA ASN A 85 -6.88 -3.76 8.51
C ASN A 85 -5.81 -4.34 7.57
N ALA A 86 -4.67 -4.77 8.13
CA ALA A 86 -3.60 -5.36 7.34
C ALA A 86 -4.05 -6.66 6.67
N MET A 87 -4.71 -7.56 7.40
CA MET A 87 -5.20 -8.82 6.83
C MET A 87 -6.32 -8.57 5.80
N THR A 88 -7.19 -7.60 6.05
CA THR A 88 -8.23 -7.17 5.09
C THR A 88 -7.60 -6.68 3.78
N LEU A 89 -6.54 -5.86 3.86
CA LEU A 89 -5.78 -5.44 2.69
C LEU A 89 -5.15 -6.63 1.98
N ASP A 90 -4.51 -7.55 2.71
CA ASP A 90 -3.82 -8.72 2.13
C ASP A 90 -4.77 -9.58 1.28
N ILE A 91 -5.95 -9.85 1.81
CA ILE A 91 -7.01 -10.59 1.10
C ILE A 91 -7.48 -9.80 -0.12
N ALA A 92 -7.79 -8.51 0.05
CA ALA A 92 -8.32 -7.67 -1.02
C ALA A 92 -7.34 -7.47 -2.20
N MET A 93 -6.04 -7.44 -1.93
CA MET A 93 -5.02 -7.28 -2.97
C MET A 93 -4.46 -8.60 -3.51
N GLY A 94 -4.87 -9.74 -2.95
CA GLY A 94 -4.35 -11.06 -3.33
C GLY A 94 -2.87 -11.22 -2.96
N GLY A 95 -2.53 -10.93 -1.73
CA GLY A 95 -1.16 -11.00 -1.22
C GLY A 95 -0.60 -12.42 -1.14
N SER A 96 0.64 -12.52 -0.77
CA SER A 96 1.34 -13.81 -0.63
C SER A 96 0.86 -14.57 0.60
N THR A 97 0.65 -15.87 0.49
CA THR A 97 0.31 -16.74 1.65
C THR A 97 1.37 -16.72 2.76
N ASN A 98 2.61 -16.35 2.44
CA ASN A 98 3.67 -16.19 3.45
C ASN A 98 3.43 -15.00 4.39
N THR A 99 2.63 -14.02 4.00
CA THR A 99 2.27 -12.87 4.86
C THR A 99 1.53 -13.31 6.11
N ILE A 100 0.75 -14.38 6.06
CA ILE A 100 0.08 -14.98 7.21
C ILE A 100 1.09 -15.33 8.29
N LEU A 101 2.19 -16.02 7.93
CA LEU A 101 3.25 -16.38 8.87
C LEU A 101 3.93 -15.15 9.46
N HIS A 102 4.21 -14.15 8.64
CA HIS A 102 4.88 -12.93 9.08
C HIS A 102 3.98 -12.05 9.96
N LEU A 103 2.69 -11.94 9.65
CA LEU A 103 1.74 -11.20 10.50
C LEU A 103 1.57 -11.89 11.86
N LEU A 104 1.40 -13.23 11.88
CA LEU A 104 1.28 -13.98 13.13
C LEU A 104 2.55 -13.88 14.00
N ALA A 105 3.74 -13.85 13.38
CA ALA A 105 4.98 -13.61 14.11
C ALA A 105 5.00 -12.19 14.73
N ALA A 106 4.60 -11.17 13.97
CA ALA A 106 4.51 -9.80 14.47
C ALA A 106 3.45 -9.64 15.57
N VAL A 107 2.32 -10.32 15.44
CA VAL A 107 1.25 -10.41 16.45
C VAL A 107 1.79 -10.97 17.76
N GLN A 108 2.55 -12.07 17.69
CA GLN A 108 3.14 -12.69 18.87
C GLN A 108 4.16 -11.77 19.56
N GLU A 109 5.06 -11.15 18.80
CA GLU A 109 6.02 -10.16 19.33
C GLU A 109 5.31 -8.93 19.92
N GLY A 110 4.20 -8.52 19.31
CA GLY A 110 3.33 -7.44 19.78
C GLY A 110 2.52 -7.79 21.01
N MET A 111 2.42 -9.08 21.38
CA MET A 111 1.50 -9.61 22.43
C MET A 111 0.04 -9.23 22.14
N ILE A 112 -0.39 -9.39 20.90
CA ILE A 112 -1.74 -9.05 20.42
C ILE A 112 -2.51 -10.37 20.25
N ASP A 113 -3.75 -10.41 20.69
CA ASP A 113 -4.62 -11.59 20.62
C ASP A 113 -5.34 -11.67 19.27
N PHE A 114 -4.55 -11.85 18.20
CA PHE A 114 -5.02 -12.04 16.82
C PHE A 114 -4.50 -13.37 16.30
N ASP A 115 -5.38 -14.21 15.75
CA ASP A 115 -5.04 -15.58 15.40
C ASP A 115 -5.58 -16.01 14.01
N LEU A 116 -5.41 -17.29 13.68
CA LEU A 116 -5.90 -17.89 12.43
C LEU A 116 -7.44 -17.85 12.29
N ASN A 117 -8.18 -17.84 13.41
CA ASN A 117 -9.64 -17.75 13.36
C ASN A 117 -10.09 -16.35 12.90
N ASP A 118 -9.34 -15.31 13.29
CA ASP A 118 -9.58 -13.95 12.79
C ASP A 118 -9.33 -13.85 11.30
N ILE A 119 -8.25 -14.48 10.81
CA ILE A 119 -7.93 -14.55 9.38
C ILE A 119 -9.04 -15.29 8.62
N ASP A 120 -9.50 -16.44 9.10
CA ASP A 120 -10.61 -17.18 8.48
C ASP A 120 -11.89 -16.34 8.46
N ARG A 121 -12.21 -15.68 9.58
CA ARG A 121 -13.37 -14.78 9.68
C ARG A 121 -13.32 -13.64 8.66
N LEU A 122 -12.17 -13.00 8.47
CA LEU A 122 -11.97 -11.93 7.49
C LEU A 122 -12.05 -12.48 6.07
N SER A 123 -11.42 -13.62 5.79
CA SER A 123 -11.39 -14.22 4.44
C SER A 123 -12.77 -14.54 3.88
N ARG A 124 -13.75 -14.79 4.75
CA ARG A 124 -15.14 -15.05 4.35
C ARG A 124 -15.93 -13.80 3.95
N LYS A 125 -15.41 -12.61 4.27
CA LYS A 125 -16.11 -11.33 4.10
C LYS A 125 -15.48 -10.42 3.04
N ILE A 126 -14.17 -10.55 2.87
CA ILE A 126 -13.40 -9.61 2.06
C ILE A 126 -13.27 -10.15 0.64
N PRO A 127 -13.80 -9.46 -0.37
CA PRO A 127 -13.59 -9.84 -1.76
C PRO A 127 -12.21 -9.39 -2.24
N GLN A 128 -11.75 -9.98 -3.34
CA GLN A 128 -10.54 -9.54 -4.01
C GLN A 128 -10.83 -8.31 -4.87
N LEU A 129 -10.25 -7.16 -4.52
CA LEU A 129 -10.44 -5.89 -5.23
C LEU A 129 -9.31 -5.57 -6.20
N CYS A 130 -8.16 -6.22 -6.06
CA CYS A 130 -7.00 -5.99 -6.91
C CYS A 130 -6.36 -7.31 -7.30
N LYS A 131 -6.04 -7.48 -8.58
CA LYS A 131 -5.24 -8.62 -9.08
C LYS A 131 -3.99 -8.10 -9.74
N VAL A 132 -2.85 -8.65 -9.32
CA VAL A 132 -1.52 -8.29 -9.78
C VAL A 132 -0.75 -9.58 -10.10
N ALA A 133 0.25 -9.51 -10.96
CA ALA A 133 1.14 -10.64 -11.19
C ALA A 133 1.62 -11.24 -9.84
N PRO A 134 1.64 -12.55 -9.68
CA PRO A 134 1.42 -13.62 -10.64
C PRO A 134 -0.05 -14.02 -10.89
N SER A 135 -1.03 -13.46 -10.15
CA SER A 135 -2.45 -13.83 -10.26
C SER A 135 -3.07 -13.39 -11.59
N THR A 136 -2.46 -12.45 -12.30
CA THR A 136 -2.82 -12.02 -13.65
C THR A 136 -1.57 -11.55 -14.40
N PRO A 137 -1.50 -11.72 -15.73
CA PRO A 137 -0.44 -11.13 -16.54
C PRO A 137 -0.68 -9.65 -16.88
N ASN A 138 -1.87 -9.11 -16.60
CA ASN A 138 -2.32 -7.80 -17.10
C ASN A 138 -1.81 -6.63 -16.27
N TYR A 139 -1.60 -6.83 -14.96
CA TYR A 139 -1.28 -5.76 -14.03
C TYR A 139 -0.05 -6.09 -13.17
N HIS A 140 0.75 -5.07 -12.91
CA HIS A 140 1.94 -5.09 -12.08
C HIS A 140 1.83 -4.01 -10.98
N MET A 141 2.78 -3.94 -10.05
CA MET A 141 2.75 -2.94 -8.97
C MET A 141 2.80 -1.50 -9.47
N GLU A 142 3.37 -1.26 -10.63
CA GLU A 142 3.34 0.03 -11.30
C GLU A 142 1.90 0.48 -11.62
N ASP A 143 1.06 -0.44 -12.08
CA ASP A 143 -0.35 -0.17 -12.35
C ASP A 143 -1.11 0.11 -11.06
N VAL A 144 -0.83 -0.66 -9.99
CA VAL A 144 -1.40 -0.42 -8.66
C VAL A 144 -1.01 0.96 -8.15
N HIS A 145 0.27 1.35 -8.29
CA HIS A 145 0.72 2.68 -7.90
C HIS A 145 -0.06 3.76 -8.63
N ARG A 146 -0.14 3.67 -9.97
CA ARG A 146 -0.89 4.61 -10.81
C ARG A 146 -2.39 4.66 -10.46
N ALA A 147 -2.96 3.56 -9.96
CA ALA A 147 -4.35 3.48 -9.50
C ALA A 147 -4.57 4.01 -8.07
N GLY A 148 -3.56 4.61 -7.44
CA GLY A 148 -3.63 5.15 -6.08
C GLY A 148 -2.95 4.30 -5.03
N GLY A 149 -2.23 3.27 -5.43
CA GLY A 149 -1.44 2.43 -4.54
C GLY A 149 -2.27 1.72 -3.47
N VAL A 150 -1.62 1.45 -2.35
CA VAL A 150 -2.26 0.83 -1.18
C VAL A 150 -3.40 1.70 -0.64
N MET A 151 -3.23 3.03 -0.63
CA MET A 151 -4.28 3.94 -0.17
C MET A 151 -5.52 3.90 -1.07
N GLY A 152 -5.37 3.64 -2.37
CA GLY A 152 -6.50 3.42 -3.27
C GLY A 152 -7.29 2.16 -2.92
N ILE A 153 -6.63 1.05 -2.58
CA ILE A 153 -7.29 -0.19 -2.14
C ILE A 153 -7.97 0.02 -0.77
N LEU A 154 -7.26 0.63 0.18
CA LEU A 154 -7.81 0.95 1.51
C LEU A 154 -8.99 1.94 1.40
N GLY A 155 -8.97 2.86 0.45
CA GLY A 155 -10.07 3.77 0.16
C GLY A 155 -11.34 3.01 -0.26
N GLU A 156 -11.23 2.03 -1.15
CA GLU A 156 -12.37 1.17 -1.54
C GLU A 156 -12.87 0.34 -0.36
N LEU A 157 -11.97 -0.26 0.41
CA LEU A 157 -12.34 -1.02 1.61
C LEU A 157 -13.02 -0.14 2.67
N ASN A 158 -12.57 1.10 2.83
CA ASN A 158 -13.18 2.06 3.76
C ASN A 158 -14.60 2.47 3.32
N ARG A 159 -14.80 2.72 2.03
CA ARG A 159 -16.13 3.01 1.46
C ARG A 159 -17.11 1.85 1.66
N ALA A 160 -16.61 0.62 1.63
CA ALA A 160 -17.39 -0.58 1.92
C ALA A 160 -17.57 -0.87 3.43
N GLY A 161 -16.97 -0.06 4.32
CA GLY A 161 -17.07 -0.27 5.78
C GLY A 161 -16.31 -1.51 6.28
N LEU A 162 -15.23 -1.90 5.60
CA LEU A 162 -14.49 -3.13 5.85
C LEU A 162 -13.17 -2.93 6.62
N ILE A 163 -12.80 -1.69 6.91
CA ILE A 163 -11.61 -1.36 7.71
C ILE A 163 -11.93 -0.42 8.86
N HIS A 164 -11.04 -0.35 9.81
CA HIS A 164 -11.08 0.54 10.97
C HIS A 164 -10.40 1.86 10.63
N GLY A 165 -11.17 2.81 10.12
CA GLY A 165 -10.66 4.11 9.64
C GLY A 165 -10.24 5.08 10.75
N GLU A 166 -10.65 4.85 11.99
CA GLU A 166 -10.35 5.70 13.15
C GLU A 166 -8.91 5.56 13.68
N LEU A 167 -8.19 4.52 13.27
CA LEU A 167 -6.87 4.20 13.82
C LEU A 167 -5.79 5.18 13.41
N PRO A 168 -4.88 5.56 14.32
CA PRO A 168 -3.76 6.44 14.01
C PRO A 168 -2.75 5.76 13.09
N THR A 169 -1.96 6.59 12.40
CA THR A 169 -0.80 6.16 11.61
C THR A 169 0.43 6.98 11.96
N VAL A 170 1.61 6.55 11.55
CA VAL A 170 2.86 7.33 11.76
C VAL A 170 2.85 8.71 11.08
N HIS A 171 1.97 8.93 10.12
CA HIS A 171 1.91 10.15 9.31
C HIS A 171 0.58 10.90 9.38
N SER A 172 -0.44 10.35 10.06
CA SER A 172 -1.77 10.96 10.17
C SER A 172 -2.43 10.63 11.50
N THR A 173 -3.34 11.49 11.93
CA THR A 173 -4.11 11.29 13.17
C THR A 173 -5.06 10.10 13.10
N SER A 174 -5.48 9.72 11.89
CA SER A 174 -6.29 8.52 11.65
C SER A 174 -6.11 8.03 10.21
N MET A 175 -6.47 6.78 9.95
CA MET A 175 -6.51 6.23 8.59
C MET A 175 -7.53 7.00 7.73
N ASN A 176 -8.67 7.44 8.29
CA ASN A 176 -9.62 8.29 7.56
C ASN A 176 -8.98 9.61 7.11
N ALA A 177 -8.18 10.26 7.96
CA ALA A 177 -7.46 11.48 7.60
C ALA A 177 -6.38 11.19 6.54
N ALA A 178 -5.71 10.05 6.64
CA ALA A 178 -4.77 9.61 5.62
C ALA A 178 -5.46 9.38 4.27
N LEU A 179 -6.60 8.70 4.25
CA LEU A 179 -7.37 8.43 3.03
C LEU A 179 -7.95 9.71 2.42
N ALA A 180 -8.43 10.66 3.23
CA ALA A 180 -8.90 11.96 2.74
C ALA A 180 -7.82 12.72 1.94
N LYS A 181 -6.55 12.54 2.31
CA LYS A 181 -5.40 13.13 1.62
C LYS A 181 -4.89 12.27 0.46
N TRP A 182 -4.74 10.96 0.66
CA TRP A 182 -3.96 10.09 -0.22
C TRP A 182 -4.78 9.19 -1.16
N ASP A 183 -6.09 9.06 -0.97
CA ASP A 183 -6.94 8.33 -1.91
C ASP A 183 -7.20 9.18 -3.16
N VAL A 184 -6.76 8.71 -4.32
CA VAL A 184 -6.91 9.39 -5.63
C VAL A 184 -8.36 9.63 -6.03
N MET A 185 -9.32 8.89 -5.45
CA MET A 185 -10.75 9.08 -5.70
C MET A 185 -11.34 10.24 -4.89
N VAL A 186 -10.65 10.72 -3.86
CA VAL A 186 -11.14 11.73 -2.91
C VAL A 186 -10.27 12.98 -2.93
N THR A 187 -8.96 12.82 -2.99
CA THR A 187 -8.00 13.93 -2.90
C THR A 187 -8.16 14.93 -4.03
N ARG A 188 -7.92 16.20 -3.70
CA ARG A 188 -7.81 17.30 -4.67
C ARG A 188 -6.39 17.89 -4.70
N GLU A 189 -5.46 17.32 -3.94
CA GLU A 189 -4.09 17.78 -3.85
C GLU A 189 -3.30 17.37 -5.09
N THR A 190 -2.88 18.33 -5.89
CA THR A 190 -2.11 18.09 -7.13
C THR A 190 -0.83 17.31 -6.85
N GLU A 191 -0.15 17.59 -5.74
CA GLU A 191 1.08 16.91 -5.35
C GLU A 191 0.85 15.41 -5.13
N VAL A 192 -0.28 15.01 -4.54
CA VAL A 192 -0.65 13.61 -4.33
C VAL A 192 -0.96 12.93 -5.66
N ILE A 193 -1.72 13.60 -6.54
CA ILE A 193 -2.01 13.08 -7.87
C ILE A 193 -0.71 12.91 -8.67
N ASP A 194 0.20 13.87 -8.58
CA ASP A 194 1.50 13.80 -9.27
C ASP A 194 2.39 12.69 -8.69
N PHE A 195 2.33 12.45 -7.39
CA PHE A 195 3.02 11.32 -6.76
C PHE A 195 2.57 9.98 -7.36
N TYR A 196 1.28 9.76 -7.51
CA TYR A 196 0.75 8.52 -8.11
C TYR A 196 0.93 8.42 -9.64
N LYS A 197 1.31 9.50 -10.31
CA LYS A 197 1.75 9.46 -11.70
C LYS A 197 3.24 9.14 -11.86
N ALA A 198 4.00 9.00 -10.76
CA ALA A 198 5.40 8.63 -10.85
C ALA A 198 5.58 7.32 -11.61
N GLY A 199 6.54 7.31 -12.51
CA GLY A 199 6.85 6.16 -13.35
C GLY A 199 8.36 5.92 -13.43
N PRO A 200 8.78 4.80 -14.03
CA PRO A 200 10.19 4.54 -14.28
C PRO A 200 10.75 5.61 -15.21
N ALA A 201 12.02 5.95 -15.05
CA ALA A 201 12.71 6.84 -15.99
C ALA A 201 12.62 6.26 -17.40
N GLY A 202 12.30 7.12 -18.37
CA GLY A 202 12.25 6.71 -19.76
C GLY A 202 10.88 6.31 -20.31
N ILE A 203 9.78 6.74 -19.69
CA ILE A 203 8.45 6.62 -20.29
C ILE A 203 8.44 7.33 -21.64
N PRO A 204 8.10 6.65 -22.75
CA PRO A 204 8.01 7.27 -24.07
C PRO A 204 6.99 8.42 -24.10
N THR A 205 7.31 9.49 -24.77
CA THR A 205 6.39 10.61 -25.03
C THR A 205 6.05 10.69 -26.52
N GLN A 206 5.09 11.53 -26.88
CA GLN A 206 4.77 11.79 -28.29
C GLN A 206 5.80 12.70 -28.98
N THR A 207 6.70 13.31 -28.22
CA THR A 207 7.77 14.17 -28.75
C THR A 207 9.01 13.32 -29.03
N ALA A 208 9.54 13.41 -30.26
CA ALA A 208 10.73 12.66 -30.66
C ALA A 208 11.90 12.92 -29.70
N PHE A 209 12.61 11.85 -29.31
CA PHE A 209 13.76 11.87 -28.39
C PHE A 209 13.46 12.42 -27.00
N SER A 210 12.19 12.47 -26.61
CA SER A 210 11.74 12.92 -25.29
C SER A 210 11.26 11.74 -24.46
N GLN A 211 11.53 11.80 -23.15
CA GLN A 211 11.08 10.82 -22.17
C GLN A 211 10.49 11.54 -20.95
N SER A 212 9.53 10.91 -20.28
CA SER A 212 8.94 11.41 -19.05
C SER A 212 9.25 10.47 -17.89
N THR A 213 9.29 11.00 -16.69
CA THR A 213 9.33 10.25 -15.42
C THR A 213 7.95 10.12 -14.80
N ARG A 214 6.90 10.62 -15.46
CA ARG A 214 5.52 10.61 -14.96
C ARG A 214 4.55 10.20 -16.06
N TRP A 215 3.54 9.45 -15.67
CA TRP A 215 2.38 9.16 -16.51
C TRP A 215 1.52 10.43 -16.72
N GLN A 216 0.74 10.47 -17.77
CA GLN A 216 -0.14 11.61 -18.05
C GLN A 216 -1.29 11.71 -17.06
N SER A 217 -1.83 10.57 -16.59
CA SER A 217 -2.95 10.48 -15.66
C SER A 217 -2.79 9.31 -14.69
N VAL A 218 -3.44 9.41 -13.54
CA VAL A 218 -3.73 8.27 -12.68
C VAL A 218 -4.77 7.35 -13.34
N ASP A 219 -4.86 6.11 -12.87
CA ASP A 219 -5.92 5.18 -13.23
C ASP A 219 -7.04 5.28 -12.18
N ALA A 220 -8.16 5.89 -12.57
CA ALA A 220 -9.33 6.04 -11.70
C ALA A 220 -10.47 5.06 -12.05
N ASP A 221 -10.26 4.12 -12.98
CA ASP A 221 -11.27 3.12 -13.32
C ASP A 221 -11.42 2.10 -12.19
N ARG A 222 -12.57 2.16 -11.49
CA ARG A 222 -12.92 1.25 -10.39
C ARG A 222 -13.86 0.13 -10.82
N ASP A 223 -14.29 0.14 -12.05
CA ASP A 223 -15.18 -0.89 -12.60
C ASP A 223 -14.40 -2.01 -13.28
N ASN A 224 -13.40 -1.65 -14.09
CA ASN A 224 -12.62 -2.61 -14.88
C ASN A 224 -11.10 -2.46 -14.71
N GLY A 225 -10.66 -1.47 -13.93
CA GLY A 225 -9.25 -1.16 -13.72
C GLY A 225 -8.49 -2.17 -12.85
N CYS A 226 -7.25 -1.82 -12.52
CA CYS A 226 -6.38 -2.61 -11.66
C CYS A 226 -6.93 -2.73 -10.23
N ILE A 227 -7.44 -1.62 -9.67
CA ILE A 227 -8.15 -1.59 -8.38
C ILE A 227 -9.63 -1.42 -8.68
N ARG A 228 -10.46 -2.32 -8.18
CA ARG A 228 -11.91 -2.32 -8.37
C ARG A 228 -12.64 -1.90 -7.11
N ASN A 229 -13.85 -1.35 -7.30
CA ASN A 229 -14.77 -1.11 -6.20
C ASN A 229 -15.39 -2.43 -5.70
N PHE A 230 -16.11 -2.37 -4.59
CA PHE A 230 -16.71 -3.56 -3.96
C PHE A 230 -17.74 -4.26 -4.87
N GLU A 231 -18.50 -3.51 -5.65
CA GLU A 231 -19.57 -4.05 -6.52
C GLU A 231 -19.00 -4.81 -7.72
N ASN A 232 -17.80 -4.42 -8.18
CA ASN A 232 -17.11 -5.00 -9.33
C ASN A 232 -15.92 -5.88 -8.94
N ALA A 233 -15.87 -6.36 -7.69
CA ALA A 233 -14.82 -7.24 -7.20
C ALA A 233 -14.62 -8.48 -8.08
N TYR A 234 -13.40 -9.05 -8.05
CA TYR A 234 -13.04 -10.23 -8.86
C TYR A 234 -13.72 -11.51 -8.38
#